data_29a4203af50a6dae56c0454b0fa0402d
#
_entry.id   29a4203af50a6dae56c0454b0fa0402d
#
_cell.length_a   1.000
_cell.length_b   1.000
_cell.length_c   1.000
_cell.angle_alpha   90.00
_cell.angle_beta   90.00
_cell.angle_gamma   90.00
#
_symmetry.space_group_name_H-M   'P 1'
#
loop_
_entity.id
_entity.type
_entity.pdbx_description
1 polymer ?
#
loop_
_entity_poly.entity_id
_entity_poly.type
_entity_poly.pdbx_seq_one_letter_code
_entity_poly.pdbx_strand_id
1 'polypeptide(L)'
;FLAPHHTITRQALAGGGRIPVPGIVTLAHRGILFLDEMPEFKRETLDILRQPLEDRQIQLARSTGNYIYPADFMLVGAMNIATTKLIQCGITEMPENKAFHGF
;
A
#
# COMPACT_ATOMS: atom_id res chain seq x y z
N PHE A 1 4.82 5.24 -11.83
CA PHE A 1 3.83 6.00 -11.04
C PHE A 1 2.46 5.36 -11.20
N LEU A 2 1.89 4.94 -10.09
CA LEU A 2 0.57 4.32 -10.05
C LEU A 2 -0.30 5.02 -9.00
N ALA A 3 -1.57 5.20 -9.33
CA ALA A 3 -2.51 5.91 -8.48
C ALA A 3 -3.83 5.11 -8.39
N PRO A 4 -3.89 4.11 -7.51
CA PRO A 4 -5.10 3.30 -7.39
C PRO A 4 -6.25 4.10 -6.78
N HIS A 5 -7.47 3.74 -7.16
CA HIS A 5 -8.66 4.31 -6.57
C HIS A 5 -8.87 3.76 -5.15
N HIS A 6 -9.53 4.53 -4.28
CA HIS A 6 -9.75 4.10 -2.89
C HIS A 6 -10.62 2.85 -2.75
N THR A 7 -11.35 2.48 -3.80
CA THR A 7 -12.16 1.25 -3.80
C THR A 7 -11.38 0.00 -4.20
N ILE A 8 -10.07 0.13 -4.42
CA ILE A 8 -9.24 -0.99 -4.83
C ILE A 8 -9.39 -2.16 -3.85
N THR A 9 -9.44 -3.36 -4.38
CA THR A 9 -9.54 -4.55 -3.55
C THR A 9 -8.17 -4.92 -3.00
N ARG A 10 -8.19 -5.70 -1.92
CA ARG A 10 -7.01 -6.27 -1.32
C ARG A 10 -6.17 -7.05 -2.35
N GLN A 11 -6.84 -7.88 -3.15
CA GLN A 11 -6.19 -8.69 -4.16
C GLN A 11 -5.55 -7.83 -5.25
N ALA A 12 -6.22 -6.78 -5.68
CA ALA A 12 -5.66 -5.90 -6.70
C ALA A 12 -4.46 -5.12 -6.17
N LEU A 13 -4.46 -4.77 -4.90
CA LEU A 13 -3.37 -4.01 -4.28
C LEU A 13 -2.15 -4.88 -4.01
N ALA A 14 -2.32 -5.96 -3.31
CA ALA A 14 -1.20 -6.80 -2.84
C ALA A 14 -0.88 -7.96 -3.78
N GLY A 15 -1.83 -8.34 -4.59
CA GLY A 15 -1.74 -9.55 -5.39
C GLY A 15 -2.57 -10.65 -4.76
N GLY A 16 -2.91 -11.65 -5.52
CA GLY A 16 -3.71 -12.74 -5.01
C GLY A 16 -4.12 -13.74 -6.07
N GLY A 17 -5.07 -14.57 -5.66
CA GLY A 17 -5.50 -15.69 -6.45
C GLY A 17 -4.95 -16.99 -5.90
N ARG A 18 -5.39 -18.10 -6.45
CA ARG A 18 -4.93 -19.44 -6.05
C ARG A 18 -3.44 -19.60 -6.34
N ILE A 19 -3.04 -19.20 -7.55
CA ILE A 19 -1.66 -18.98 -7.91
C ILE A 19 -1.52 -17.47 -7.98
N PRO A 20 -0.86 -16.83 -7.01
CA PRO A 20 -0.90 -15.38 -6.91
C PRO A 20 -0.31 -14.66 -8.11
N VAL A 21 -0.98 -13.58 -8.50
CA VAL A 21 -0.48 -12.65 -9.50
C VAL A 21 -0.05 -11.38 -8.76
N PRO A 22 1.03 -10.72 -9.20
CA PRO A 22 1.46 -9.48 -8.56
C PRO A 22 0.37 -8.41 -8.58
N GLY A 23 0.24 -7.69 -7.47
CA GLY A 23 -0.67 -6.56 -7.38
C GLY A 23 0.00 -5.24 -7.70
N ILE A 24 -0.73 -4.15 -7.44
CA ILE A 24 -0.25 -2.80 -7.74
C ILE A 24 1.02 -2.44 -6.97
N VAL A 25 1.18 -2.92 -5.74
CA VAL A 25 2.39 -2.64 -4.96
C VAL A 25 3.65 -3.17 -5.64
N THR A 26 3.55 -4.31 -6.32
CA THR A 26 4.68 -4.87 -7.07
C THR A 26 4.87 -4.13 -8.39
N LEU A 27 3.79 -3.74 -9.04
CA LEU A 27 3.89 -2.93 -10.26
C LEU A 27 4.50 -1.56 -9.98
N ALA A 28 4.34 -1.04 -8.78
CA ALA A 28 4.94 0.22 -8.36
C ALA A 28 6.39 0.07 -7.89
N HIS A 29 6.93 -1.15 -7.91
CA HIS A 29 8.30 -1.41 -7.47
C HIS A 29 9.29 -0.49 -8.17
N ARG A 30 10.13 0.17 -7.37
CA ARG A 30 11.10 1.17 -7.81
C ARG A 30 10.46 2.44 -8.39
N GLY A 31 9.18 2.63 -8.15
CA GLY A 31 8.45 3.80 -8.59
C GLY A 31 7.71 4.47 -7.45
N ILE A 32 6.61 5.10 -7.81
CA ILE A 32 5.79 5.86 -6.86
C ILE A 32 4.38 5.28 -6.83
N LEU A 33 3.90 5.05 -5.62
CA LEU A 33 2.50 4.73 -5.38
C LEU A 33 1.84 5.97 -4.79
N PHE A 34 0.89 6.54 -5.50
CA PHE A 34 0.20 7.75 -5.09
C PHE A 34 -1.21 7.44 -4.62
N LEU A 35 -1.55 7.86 -3.40
CA LEU A 35 -2.89 7.69 -2.85
C LEU A 35 -3.58 9.04 -2.79
N ASP A 36 -4.45 9.31 -3.76
CA ASP A 36 -5.25 10.51 -3.75
C ASP A 36 -6.43 10.32 -2.82
N GLU A 37 -6.78 11.36 -2.08
CA GLU A 37 -7.84 11.31 -1.07
C GLU A 37 -7.60 10.15 -0.10
N MET A 38 -6.42 10.10 0.47
CA MET A 38 -6.01 9.03 1.38
C MET A 38 -7.02 8.70 2.47
N PRO A 39 -7.75 9.66 3.07
CA PRO A 39 -8.77 9.35 4.06
C PRO A 39 -9.92 8.48 3.57
N GLU A 40 -10.15 8.44 2.26
CA GLU A 40 -11.21 7.62 1.68
C GLU A 40 -10.85 6.14 1.58
N PHE A 41 -9.57 5.79 1.72
CA PHE A 41 -9.14 4.40 1.70
C PHE A 41 -9.55 3.71 3.00
N LYS A 42 -10.00 2.47 2.90
CA LYS A 42 -10.30 1.66 4.07
C LYS A 42 -9.03 1.40 4.86
N ARG A 43 -9.16 1.37 6.18
CA ARG A 43 -8.02 1.08 7.05
C ARG A 43 -7.36 -0.24 6.70
N GLU A 44 -8.13 -1.27 6.39
CA GLU A 44 -7.62 -2.57 5.99
C GLU A 44 -6.72 -2.47 4.75
N THR A 45 -7.12 -1.63 3.80
CA THR A 45 -6.34 -1.38 2.59
C THR A 45 -5.03 -0.69 2.92
N LEU A 46 -5.07 0.30 3.80
CA LEU A 46 -3.86 1.00 4.23
C LEU A 46 -2.92 0.10 5.02
N ASP A 47 -3.48 -0.81 5.80
CA ASP A 47 -2.68 -1.76 6.59
C ASP A 47 -1.89 -2.72 5.70
N ILE A 48 -2.41 -3.06 4.54
CA ILE A 48 -1.70 -3.90 3.57
C ILE A 48 -0.37 -3.27 3.15
N LEU A 49 -0.32 -1.94 3.12
CA LEU A 49 0.88 -1.22 2.69
C LEU A 49 2.01 -1.28 3.72
N ARG A 50 1.73 -1.66 4.96
CA ARG A 50 2.76 -1.70 6.00
C ARG A 50 3.88 -2.67 5.69
N GLN A 51 3.55 -3.88 5.27
CA GLN A 51 4.58 -4.88 4.99
C GLN A 51 5.54 -4.41 3.90
N PRO A 52 5.07 -4.00 2.71
CA PRO A 52 6.02 -3.56 1.68
C PRO A 52 6.78 -2.30 2.06
N LEU A 53 6.19 -1.41 2.86
CA LEU A 53 6.90 -0.21 3.31
C LEU A 53 8.06 -0.55 4.25
N GLU A 54 7.92 -1.59 5.04
CA GLU A 54 8.97 -2.03 5.96
C GLU A 54 9.94 -3.00 5.31
N ASP A 55 9.42 -3.99 4.59
CA ASP A 55 10.21 -5.12 4.09
C ASP A 55 10.58 -4.98 2.62
N ARG A 56 10.03 -4.01 1.90
CA ARG A 56 10.25 -3.77 0.48
C ARG A 56 9.84 -4.94 -0.39
N GLN A 57 8.97 -5.78 0.15
CA GLN A 57 8.41 -6.93 -0.56
C GLN A 57 7.06 -7.28 0.03
N ILE A 58 6.26 -8.00 -0.73
CA ILE A 58 4.99 -8.53 -0.27
C ILE A 58 5.05 -10.05 -0.29
N GLN A 59 4.50 -10.66 0.75
CA GLN A 59 4.53 -12.10 0.92
C GLN A 59 3.12 -12.64 0.90
N LEU A 60 2.87 -13.61 0.04
CA LEU A 60 1.56 -14.23 -0.13
C LEU A 60 1.67 -15.72 0.13
N ALA A 61 1.08 -16.17 1.24
CA ALA A 61 1.04 -17.58 1.59
C ALA A 61 -0.19 -18.22 0.99
N ARG A 62 0.00 -19.31 0.27
CA ARG A 62 -1.07 -20.08 -0.37
C ARG A 62 -0.83 -21.56 -0.16
N SER A 63 -1.86 -22.35 -0.40
CA SER A 63 -1.73 -23.82 -0.32
C SER A 63 -0.71 -24.36 -1.33
N THR A 64 -0.48 -23.63 -2.42
CA THR A 64 0.49 -24.00 -3.46
C THR A 64 1.90 -23.56 -3.12
N GLY A 65 2.12 -22.78 -2.06
CA GLY A 65 3.43 -22.32 -1.64
C GLY A 65 3.43 -20.88 -1.14
N ASN A 66 4.60 -20.41 -0.80
CA ASN A 66 4.83 -19.01 -0.45
C ASN A 66 5.33 -18.25 -1.65
N TYR A 67 4.71 -17.10 -1.93
CA TYR A 67 5.08 -16.26 -3.05
C TYR A 67 5.55 -14.91 -2.52
N ILE A 68 6.72 -14.51 -2.93
CA ILE A 68 7.33 -13.24 -2.48
C ILE A 68 7.58 -12.39 -3.72
N TYR A 69 6.98 -11.19 -3.73
CA TYR A 69 7.14 -10.26 -4.83
C TYR A 69 7.81 -8.99 -4.33
N PRO A 70 8.70 -8.39 -5.12
CA PRO A 70 9.30 -7.12 -4.74
C PRO A 70 8.25 -6.01 -4.72
N ALA A 71 8.38 -5.12 -3.75
CA ALA A 71 7.45 -3.99 -3.60
C ALA A 71 8.16 -2.85 -2.88
N ASP A 72 9.24 -2.35 -3.48
CA ASP A 72 9.98 -1.22 -2.96
C ASP A 72 9.57 0.03 -3.74
N PHE A 73 8.67 0.80 -3.16
CA PHE A 73 8.11 1.99 -3.80
C PHE A 73 8.12 3.16 -2.84
N MET A 74 8.01 4.35 -3.38
CA MET A 74 7.81 5.55 -2.58
C MET A 74 6.32 5.80 -2.46
N LEU A 75 5.84 5.95 -1.23
CA LEU A 75 4.44 6.26 -0.99
C LEU A 75 4.25 7.77 -0.88
N VAL A 76 3.34 8.30 -1.68
CA VAL A 76 2.95 9.70 -1.61
C VAL A 76 1.44 9.76 -1.45
N GLY A 77 0.99 10.53 -0.48
CA GLY A 77 -0.44 10.66 -0.21
C GLY A 77 -0.90 12.10 -0.30
N ALA A 78 -2.05 12.29 -0.87
CA ALA A 78 -2.74 13.58 -0.85
C ALA A 78 -3.91 13.49 0.11
N MET A 79 -4.05 14.46 0.98
CA MET A 79 -5.11 14.49 1.96
C MET A 79 -5.44 15.92 2.35
N ASN A 80 -6.60 16.08 2.96
CA ASN A 80 -7.05 17.38 3.43
C ASN A 80 -7.10 17.41 4.96
N ILE A 81 -7.87 18.32 5.52
CA ILE A 81 -7.99 18.48 6.98
C ILE A 81 -8.45 17.21 7.69
N ALA A 82 -9.10 16.29 6.99
CA ALA A 82 -9.51 14.99 7.56
C ALA A 82 -8.33 14.10 7.92
N THR A 83 -7.12 14.50 7.55
CA THR A 83 -5.86 13.84 7.91
C THR A 83 -5.80 13.49 9.40
N THR A 84 -6.36 14.32 10.25
CA THR A 84 -6.36 14.09 11.69
C THR A 84 -6.91 12.72 12.06
N LYS A 85 -7.93 12.27 11.35
CA LYS A 85 -8.52 10.95 11.61
C LYS A 85 -7.56 9.82 11.27
N LEU A 86 -6.80 9.97 10.19
CA LEU A 86 -5.82 8.96 9.81
C LEU A 86 -4.69 8.87 10.83
N ILE A 87 -4.25 10.00 11.34
CA ILE A 87 -3.24 10.04 12.40
C ILE A 87 -3.73 9.24 13.59
N GLN A 88 -4.98 9.44 13.99
CA GLN A 88 -5.58 8.71 15.10
C GLN A 88 -5.69 7.21 14.83
N CYS A 89 -5.72 6.82 13.55
CA CYS A 89 -5.75 5.41 13.16
C CYS A 89 -4.37 4.76 13.09
N GLY A 90 -3.31 5.51 13.37
CA GLY A 90 -1.97 4.95 13.41
C GLY A 90 -1.19 5.01 12.10
N ILE A 91 -1.67 5.74 11.13
CA ILE A 91 -0.96 5.90 9.86
C ILE A 91 0.39 6.61 10.04
N THR A 92 0.51 7.39 11.11
CA THR A 92 1.76 8.05 11.47
C THR A 92 2.90 7.10 11.78
N GLU A 93 2.64 5.83 11.90
CA GLU A 93 3.67 4.82 12.15
C GLU A 93 4.44 4.45 10.89
N MET A 94 4.11 5.02 9.75
CA MET A 94 4.86 4.78 8.52
C MET A 94 6.29 5.25 8.68
N PRO A 95 7.27 4.47 8.16
CA PRO A 95 8.67 4.88 8.22
C PRO A 95 8.88 6.21 7.51
N GLU A 96 9.70 7.08 8.09
CA GLU A 96 9.94 8.41 7.55
C GLU A 96 10.60 8.38 6.17
N ASN A 97 11.45 7.39 5.91
CA ASN A 97 12.10 7.26 4.62
C ASN A 97 11.14 6.84 3.50
N LYS A 98 9.95 6.43 3.86
CA LYS A 98 8.87 6.16 2.92
C LYS A 98 7.89 7.31 2.90
N ALA A 99 8.36 8.45 3.20
CA ALA A 99 7.61 9.61 3.53
C ALA A 99 6.32 9.75 2.77
N PHE A 100 5.38 10.07 3.51
CA PHE A 100 4.14 10.44 3.00
C PHE A 100 3.99 11.94 3.20
N HIS A 101 3.51 12.61 2.18
CA HIS A 101 3.37 14.05 2.20
C HIS A 101 1.91 14.43 2.08
N GLY A 102 1.43 15.24 3.01
CA GLY A 102 0.12 15.81 2.94
C GLY A 102 0.13 17.08 2.11
N PHE A 103 -0.96 17.35 1.46
CA PHE A 103 -1.09 18.55 0.63
C PHE A 103 -2.27 19.38 1.07
#